data_63602b64a60bc258c3728a13847f0d0c
#
_entry.id   63602b64a60bc258c3728a13847f0d0c
#
_cell.length_a   1.000
_cell.length_b   1.000
_cell.length_c   1.000
_cell.angle_alpha   90.00
_cell.angle_beta   90.00
_cell.angle_gamma   90.00
#
_symmetry.space_group_name_H-M   'P 1'
#
loop_
_entity.id
_entity.type
_entity.pdbx_description
1 polymer ?
#
loop_
_entity_poly.entity_id
_entity_poly.type
_entity_poly.pdbx_seq_one_letter_code
_entity_poly.pdbx_strand_id
1 'polypeptide(L)'
;MVEKVKNTAVDELISVLKSRYVGDELIKITSAYEMAAKGHVAQKRKSGEPYIVHPISVAIYLSDLSMDIDTVIAALLHDLIEDTEITYEDIKTSFGTDVANIVDGVTKLDRIRYNTKEEAQADAIRKMVVAMSKDIRVLILKLADRLHNIETLEHLHDWKQERI
;
A
#
# COMPACT_ATOMS: atom_id res chain seq x y z
N MET A 1 -6.54 -19.18 -20.21
CA MET A 1 -6.54 -19.99 -18.98
C MET A 1 -5.80 -19.29 -17.82
N VAL A 2 -4.58 -18.78 -18.04
CA VAL A 2 -3.75 -18.08 -17.02
C VAL A 2 -4.41 -16.79 -16.49
N GLU A 3 -5.06 -16.01 -17.32
CA GLU A 3 -5.72 -14.74 -16.94
C GLU A 3 -6.97 -14.96 -16.08
N LYS A 4 -7.69 -16.05 -16.27
CA LYS A 4 -8.86 -16.42 -15.48
C LYS A 4 -8.48 -16.91 -14.07
N VAL A 5 -7.34 -17.60 -13.95
CA VAL A 5 -6.79 -18.05 -12.65
C VAL A 5 -6.27 -16.86 -11.82
N LYS A 6 -5.67 -15.84 -12.48
CA LYS A 6 -5.16 -14.63 -11.81
C LYS A 6 -6.27 -13.74 -11.27
N ASN A 7 -7.41 -13.64 -11.95
CA ASN A 7 -8.59 -12.94 -11.43
C ASN A 7 -9.18 -13.66 -10.20
N THR A 8 -9.19 -14.99 -10.18
CA THR A 8 -9.69 -15.77 -9.04
C THR A 8 -8.90 -15.45 -7.76
N ALA A 9 -7.56 -15.35 -7.83
CA ALA A 9 -6.74 -15.01 -6.66
C ALA A 9 -7.01 -13.58 -6.12
N VAL A 10 -7.20 -12.61 -7.00
CA VAL A 10 -7.59 -11.24 -6.60
C VAL A 10 -8.98 -11.25 -5.94
N ASP A 11 -9.95 -11.96 -6.54
CA ASP A 11 -11.31 -12.07 -6.01
C ASP A 11 -11.33 -12.74 -4.63
N GLU A 12 -10.51 -13.77 -4.42
CA GLU A 12 -10.35 -14.44 -3.13
C GLU A 12 -9.78 -13.48 -2.07
N LEU A 13 -8.67 -12.79 -2.36
CA LEU A 13 -8.03 -11.86 -1.44
C LEU A 13 -8.96 -10.72 -1.04
N ILE A 14 -9.63 -10.09 -2.00
CA ILE A 14 -10.55 -8.98 -1.67
C ILE A 14 -11.79 -9.48 -0.93
N SER A 15 -12.24 -10.69 -1.20
CA SER A 15 -13.33 -11.32 -0.43
C SER A 15 -12.94 -11.53 1.03
N VAL A 16 -11.72 -12.00 1.30
CA VAL A 16 -11.17 -12.12 2.66
C VAL A 16 -11.16 -10.78 3.37
N LEU A 17 -10.66 -9.72 2.72
CA LEU A 17 -10.65 -8.38 3.32
C LEU A 17 -12.07 -7.89 3.59
N LYS A 18 -12.96 -7.96 2.61
CA LYS A 18 -14.35 -7.48 2.73
C LYS A 18 -15.16 -8.22 3.80
N SER A 19 -14.89 -9.50 4.04
CA SER A 19 -15.59 -10.29 5.03
C SER A 19 -15.39 -9.82 6.48
N ARG A 20 -14.40 -8.97 6.72
CA ARG A 20 -14.05 -8.42 8.04
C ARG A 20 -14.82 -7.15 8.40
N TYR A 21 -15.52 -6.55 7.44
CA TYR A 21 -16.19 -5.26 7.58
C TYR A 21 -17.67 -5.37 7.24
N VAL A 22 -18.48 -4.51 7.85
CA VAL A 22 -19.93 -4.44 7.65
C VAL A 22 -20.39 -2.99 7.52
N GLY A 23 -21.58 -2.79 6.96
CA GLY A 23 -22.19 -1.47 6.87
C GLY A 23 -21.33 -0.47 6.10
N ASP A 24 -21.17 0.75 6.65
CA ASP A 24 -20.45 1.84 6.01
C ASP A 24 -18.96 1.56 5.79
N GLU A 25 -18.34 0.79 6.69
CA GLU A 25 -16.93 0.39 6.54
C GLU A 25 -16.72 -0.50 5.33
N LEU A 26 -17.62 -1.46 5.09
CA LEU A 26 -17.58 -2.31 3.91
C LEU A 26 -17.76 -1.50 2.62
N ILE A 27 -18.63 -0.48 2.64
CA ILE A 27 -18.83 0.42 1.50
C ILE A 27 -17.53 1.17 1.20
N LYS A 28 -16.88 1.73 2.22
CA LYS A 28 -15.62 2.46 2.08
C LYS A 28 -14.48 1.57 1.57
N ILE A 29 -14.31 0.37 2.11
CA ILE A 29 -13.32 -0.63 1.66
C ILE A 29 -13.58 -1.00 0.20
N THR A 30 -14.84 -1.20 -0.19
CA THR A 30 -15.19 -1.53 -1.57
C THR A 30 -14.84 -0.38 -2.52
N SER A 31 -15.17 0.85 -2.17
CA SER A 31 -14.84 2.03 -2.97
C SER A 31 -13.33 2.26 -3.09
N ALA A 32 -12.59 2.03 -2.00
CA ALA A 32 -11.12 2.13 -2.01
C ALA A 32 -10.48 1.07 -2.92
N TYR A 33 -10.96 -0.17 -2.83
CA TYR A 33 -10.53 -1.24 -3.73
C TYR A 33 -10.81 -0.91 -5.21
N GLU A 34 -12.01 -0.42 -5.52
CA GLU A 34 -12.38 -0.04 -6.89
C GLU A 34 -11.48 1.06 -7.46
N MET A 35 -11.18 2.09 -6.64
CA MET A 35 -10.25 3.15 -7.02
C MET A 35 -8.84 2.58 -7.26
N ALA A 36 -8.33 1.74 -6.37
CA ALA A 36 -7.01 1.12 -6.51
C ALA A 36 -6.93 0.18 -7.72
N ALA A 37 -7.94 -0.66 -7.93
CA ALA A 37 -8.01 -1.59 -9.06
C ALA A 37 -8.04 -0.84 -10.40
N LYS A 38 -8.77 0.27 -10.47
CA LYS A 38 -8.81 1.14 -11.66
C LYS A 38 -7.46 1.83 -11.90
N GLY A 39 -6.82 2.36 -10.84
CA GLY A 39 -5.52 3.02 -10.96
C GLY A 39 -4.42 2.07 -11.42
N HIS A 40 -4.43 0.83 -10.96
CA HIS A 40 -3.40 -0.18 -11.26
C HIS A 40 -3.79 -1.16 -12.38
N VAL A 41 -4.86 -0.90 -13.15
CA VAL A 41 -5.43 -1.85 -14.12
C VAL A 41 -4.42 -2.40 -15.13
N ALA A 42 -3.47 -1.58 -15.58
CA ALA A 42 -2.45 -1.97 -16.56
C ALA A 42 -1.13 -2.44 -15.91
N GLN A 43 -1.02 -2.38 -14.60
CA GLN A 43 0.21 -2.65 -13.89
C GLN A 43 0.29 -4.10 -13.43
N LYS A 44 1.52 -4.66 -13.50
CA LYS A 44 1.83 -6.02 -13.05
C LYS A 44 3.07 -6.00 -12.16
N ARG A 45 3.08 -6.85 -11.15
CA ARG A 45 4.28 -7.15 -10.38
C ARG A 45 5.29 -7.94 -11.23
N LYS A 46 6.53 -8.06 -10.77
CA LYS A 46 7.58 -8.84 -11.45
C LYS A 46 7.26 -10.32 -11.52
N SER A 47 6.47 -10.84 -10.58
CA SER A 47 5.87 -12.18 -10.62
C SER A 47 4.90 -12.40 -11.79
N GLY A 48 4.50 -11.30 -12.46
CA GLY A 48 3.48 -11.29 -13.53
C GLY A 48 2.04 -11.25 -13.02
N GLU A 49 1.82 -11.16 -11.71
CA GLU A 49 0.50 -10.97 -11.10
C GLU A 49 -0.02 -9.54 -11.30
N PRO A 50 -1.35 -9.31 -11.26
CA PRO A 50 -1.91 -7.97 -11.19
C PRO A 50 -1.33 -7.20 -10.00
N TYR A 51 -0.97 -5.93 -10.21
CA TYR A 51 -0.36 -5.11 -9.15
C TYR A 51 -1.24 -4.98 -7.91
N ILE A 52 -2.57 -4.96 -8.10
CA ILE A 52 -3.58 -4.81 -7.04
C ILE A 52 -3.48 -5.88 -5.94
N VAL A 53 -2.86 -7.04 -6.19
CA VAL A 53 -2.60 -8.07 -5.16
C VAL A 53 -1.81 -7.49 -4.00
N HIS A 54 -0.82 -6.64 -4.28
CA HIS A 54 0.03 -6.02 -3.26
C HIS A 54 -0.75 -5.15 -2.27
N PRO A 55 -1.45 -4.08 -2.69
CA PRO A 55 -2.19 -3.25 -1.73
C PRO A 55 -3.29 -4.00 -0.99
N ILE A 56 -3.93 -5.03 -1.60
CA ILE A 56 -4.89 -5.87 -0.87
C ILE A 56 -4.19 -6.65 0.25
N SER A 57 -3.02 -7.26 -0.02
CA SER A 57 -2.26 -8.01 0.98
C SER A 57 -1.82 -7.12 2.14
N VAL A 58 -1.31 -5.92 1.85
CA VAL A 58 -0.95 -4.93 2.89
C VAL A 58 -2.17 -4.53 3.73
N ALA A 59 -3.33 -4.32 3.10
CA ALA A 59 -4.58 -4.01 3.80
C ALA A 59 -5.05 -5.16 4.71
N ILE A 60 -4.86 -6.41 4.27
CA ILE A 60 -5.16 -7.61 5.08
C ILE A 60 -4.26 -7.65 6.32
N TYR A 61 -2.94 -7.42 6.20
CA TYR A 61 -2.02 -7.38 7.35
C TYR A 61 -2.45 -6.34 8.38
N LEU A 62 -2.81 -5.12 7.93
CA LEU A 62 -3.23 -4.06 8.84
C LEU A 62 -4.59 -4.36 9.48
N SER A 63 -5.49 -5.01 8.75
CA SER A 63 -6.75 -5.52 9.31
C SER A 63 -6.51 -6.62 10.35
N ASP A 64 -5.54 -7.52 10.14
CA ASP A 64 -5.14 -8.54 11.11
C ASP A 64 -4.56 -7.94 12.39
N LEU A 65 -3.87 -6.82 12.26
CA LEU A 65 -3.36 -6.01 13.39
C LEU A 65 -4.46 -5.15 14.05
N SER A 66 -5.71 -5.27 13.62
CA SER A 66 -6.85 -4.48 14.14
C SER A 66 -6.62 -2.96 14.03
N MET A 67 -5.95 -2.53 12.96
CA MET A 67 -5.79 -1.10 12.68
C MET A 67 -7.14 -0.47 12.31
N ASP A 68 -7.27 0.84 12.53
CA ASP A 68 -8.47 1.58 12.19
C ASP A 68 -8.76 1.56 10.68
N ILE A 69 -10.03 1.80 10.33
CA ILE A 69 -10.53 1.70 8.96
C ILE A 69 -9.79 2.64 8.00
N ASP A 70 -9.41 3.83 8.44
CA ASP A 70 -8.72 4.82 7.61
C ASP A 70 -7.31 4.33 7.25
N THR A 71 -6.63 3.64 8.18
CA THR A 71 -5.33 3.00 7.93
C THR A 71 -5.45 1.86 6.91
N VAL A 72 -6.50 1.05 7.00
CA VAL A 72 -6.74 -0.06 6.05
C VAL A 72 -7.11 0.47 4.66
N ILE A 73 -7.92 1.53 4.58
CA ILE A 73 -8.22 2.22 3.33
C ILE A 73 -6.95 2.84 2.73
N ALA A 74 -6.13 3.50 3.56
CA ALA A 74 -4.85 4.05 3.10
C ALA A 74 -3.92 2.97 2.55
N ALA A 75 -3.94 1.75 3.10
CA ALA A 75 -3.18 0.63 2.56
C ALA A 75 -3.62 0.21 1.15
N LEU A 76 -4.92 0.24 0.86
CA LEU A 76 -5.41 -0.03 -0.50
C LEU A 76 -4.96 1.04 -1.51
N LEU A 77 -4.73 2.27 -1.04
CA LEU A 77 -4.50 3.45 -1.88
C LEU A 77 -3.04 3.92 -1.89
N HIS A 78 -2.13 3.32 -1.10
CA HIS A 78 -0.84 3.89 -0.74
C HIS A 78 0.09 4.18 -1.93
N ASP A 79 0.02 3.40 -3.01
CA ASP A 79 0.84 3.56 -4.20
C ASP A 79 0.19 4.44 -5.28
N LEU A 80 -1.08 4.85 -5.12
CA LEU A 80 -1.80 5.56 -6.17
C LEU A 80 -1.20 6.92 -6.52
N ILE A 81 -0.77 7.70 -5.51
CA ILE A 81 -0.18 9.03 -5.74
C ILE A 81 1.19 8.93 -6.43
N GLU A 82 1.93 7.85 -6.21
CA GLU A 82 3.25 7.66 -6.80
C GLU A 82 3.18 7.06 -8.20
N ASP A 83 2.32 6.07 -8.40
CA ASP A 83 2.32 5.21 -9.56
C ASP A 83 1.20 5.49 -10.57
N THR A 84 0.31 6.46 -10.30
CA THR A 84 -0.84 6.77 -11.16
C THR A 84 -1.08 8.28 -11.27
N GLU A 85 -2.10 8.68 -12.02
CA GLU A 85 -2.54 10.07 -12.15
C GLU A 85 -3.45 10.53 -10.97
N ILE A 86 -3.74 9.65 -10.00
CA ILE A 86 -4.60 9.96 -8.85
C ILE A 86 -3.82 10.87 -7.89
N THR A 87 -4.47 11.96 -7.50
CA THR A 87 -3.87 13.00 -6.66
C THR A 87 -4.28 12.89 -5.20
N TYR A 88 -3.56 13.60 -4.33
CA TYR A 88 -3.94 13.79 -2.93
C TYR A 88 -5.39 14.32 -2.78
N GLU A 89 -5.80 15.30 -3.61
CA GLU A 89 -7.14 15.89 -3.54
C GLU A 89 -8.24 14.91 -3.98
N ASP A 90 -7.96 14.00 -4.90
CA ASP A 90 -8.90 12.93 -5.29
C ASP A 90 -9.17 11.98 -4.11
N ILE A 91 -8.11 11.55 -3.43
CA ILE A 91 -8.20 10.67 -2.25
C ILE A 91 -8.93 11.41 -1.11
N LYS A 92 -8.57 12.66 -0.84
CA LYS A 92 -9.17 13.48 0.20
C LYS A 92 -10.67 13.69 -0.03
N THR A 93 -11.07 13.95 -1.25
CA THR A 93 -12.48 14.13 -1.62
C THR A 93 -13.29 12.86 -1.43
N SER A 94 -12.70 11.70 -1.74
CA SER A 94 -13.39 10.41 -1.70
C SER A 94 -13.39 9.74 -0.32
N PHE A 95 -12.31 9.91 0.46
CA PHE A 95 -12.09 9.16 1.71
C PHE A 95 -11.78 10.03 2.92
N GLY A 96 -11.63 11.32 2.74
CA GLY A 96 -11.35 12.27 3.81
C GLY A 96 -9.85 12.59 3.99
N THR A 97 -9.63 13.60 4.84
CA THR A 97 -8.29 14.20 5.03
C THR A 97 -7.33 13.22 5.72
N ASP A 98 -7.81 12.40 6.66
CA ASP A 98 -6.95 11.47 7.42
C ASP A 98 -6.37 10.39 6.51
N VAL A 99 -7.20 9.75 5.68
CA VAL A 99 -6.72 8.77 4.68
C VAL A 99 -5.72 9.41 3.72
N ALA A 100 -6.04 10.59 3.18
CA ALA A 100 -5.14 11.30 2.25
C ALA A 100 -3.80 11.66 2.89
N ASN A 101 -3.79 12.06 4.17
CA ASN A 101 -2.57 12.38 4.90
C ASN A 101 -1.70 11.14 5.15
N ILE A 102 -2.29 9.98 5.46
CA ILE A 102 -1.56 8.72 5.63
C ILE A 102 -0.90 8.33 4.31
N VAL A 103 -1.64 8.34 3.20
CA VAL A 103 -1.12 8.00 1.86
C VAL A 103 0.00 8.95 1.44
N ASP A 104 -0.20 10.26 1.58
CA ASP A 104 0.83 11.28 1.27
C ASP A 104 2.08 11.11 2.14
N GLY A 105 1.89 10.76 3.42
CA GLY A 105 2.98 10.47 4.36
C GLY A 105 3.86 9.30 3.89
N VAL A 106 3.25 8.20 3.45
CA VAL A 106 3.94 7.03 2.90
C VAL A 106 4.67 7.39 1.61
N THR A 107 3.98 8.05 0.67
CA THR A 107 4.56 8.50 -0.61
C THR A 107 5.79 9.38 -0.39
N LYS A 108 5.76 10.30 0.59
CA LYS A 108 6.91 11.15 0.94
C LYS A 108 8.08 10.37 1.52
N LEU A 109 7.84 9.29 2.25
CA LEU A 109 8.89 8.40 2.72
C LEU A 109 9.57 7.64 1.57
N ASP A 110 8.84 7.30 0.50
CA ASP A 110 9.36 6.55 -0.65
C ASP A 110 10.20 7.40 -1.61
N ARG A 111 9.86 8.66 -1.77
CA ARG A 111 10.56 9.59 -2.70
C ARG A 111 11.97 10.00 -2.28
N ILE A 112 12.49 9.43 -1.20
CA ILE A 112 13.81 9.78 -0.67
C ILE A 112 14.91 9.15 -1.53
N ARG A 113 15.68 9.96 -2.25
CA ARG A 113 16.90 9.55 -2.97
C ARG A 113 18.14 9.94 -2.18
N TYR A 114 19.08 9.02 -2.08
CA TYR A 114 20.32 9.18 -1.31
C TYR A 114 21.55 9.12 -2.20
N ASN A 115 22.58 9.89 -1.84
CA ASN A 115 23.86 9.91 -2.57
C ASN A 115 24.89 8.93 -1.96
N THR A 116 24.79 8.64 -0.66
CA THR A 116 25.66 7.66 0.02
C THR A 116 24.85 6.74 0.94
N LYS A 117 25.38 5.54 1.27
CA LYS A 117 24.72 4.57 2.16
C LYS A 117 24.55 5.09 3.60
N GLU A 118 25.57 5.78 4.12
CA GLU A 118 25.57 6.28 5.51
C GLU A 118 24.62 7.48 5.66
N GLU A 119 24.64 8.44 4.73
CA GLU A 119 23.69 9.55 4.71
C GLU A 119 22.26 9.06 4.51
N ALA A 120 22.06 8.02 3.68
CA ALA A 120 20.79 7.37 3.47
C ALA A 120 20.19 6.83 4.77
N GLN A 121 21.00 6.16 5.57
CA GLN A 121 20.54 5.48 6.77
C GLN A 121 20.17 6.49 7.88
N ALA A 122 20.99 7.51 8.09
CA ALA A 122 20.74 8.57 9.06
C ALA A 122 19.50 9.41 8.72
N ASP A 123 19.34 9.77 7.45
CA ASP A 123 18.21 10.58 6.98
C ASP A 123 16.91 9.77 6.93
N ALA A 124 16.97 8.47 6.60
CA ALA A 124 15.82 7.57 6.70
C ALA A 124 15.29 7.48 8.13
N ILE A 125 16.17 7.28 9.12
CA ILE A 125 15.79 7.25 10.53
C ILE A 125 15.19 8.61 10.94
N ARG A 126 15.83 9.72 10.58
CA ARG A 126 15.32 11.07 10.91
C ARG A 126 13.92 11.30 10.34
N LYS A 127 13.67 10.91 9.09
CA LYS A 127 12.37 11.08 8.44
C LYS A 127 11.31 10.12 8.98
N MET A 128 11.70 8.90 9.34
CA MET A 128 10.82 7.99 10.12
C MET A 128 10.40 8.65 11.44
N VAL A 129 11.33 9.21 12.19
CA VAL A 129 11.02 9.91 13.46
C VAL A 129 10.09 11.10 13.23
N VAL A 130 10.31 11.90 12.18
CA VAL A 130 9.43 13.03 11.82
C VAL A 130 8.05 12.54 11.38
N ALA A 131 7.96 11.47 10.60
CA ALA A 131 6.68 10.88 10.20
C ALA A 131 5.93 10.33 11.43
N MET A 132 6.62 9.60 12.32
CA MET A 132 6.05 9.11 13.59
C MET A 132 5.50 10.23 14.48
N SER A 133 6.16 11.39 14.50
CA SER A 133 5.70 12.53 15.30
C SER A 133 4.41 13.16 14.76
N LYS A 134 4.07 12.91 13.51
CA LYS A 134 2.84 13.39 12.88
C LYS A 134 1.73 12.36 12.95
N ASP A 135 2.00 11.15 12.50
CA ASP A 135 1.04 10.04 12.52
C ASP A 135 1.79 8.70 12.47
N ILE A 136 1.73 7.93 13.55
CA ILE A 136 2.38 6.62 13.66
C ILE A 136 1.85 5.62 12.62
N ARG A 137 0.62 5.80 12.14
CA ARG A 137 -0.02 4.93 11.15
C ARG A 137 0.77 4.90 9.83
N VAL A 138 1.41 6.01 9.46
CA VAL A 138 2.30 6.10 8.28
C VAL A 138 3.46 5.10 8.39
N LEU A 139 4.08 5.00 9.57
CA LEU A 139 5.17 4.04 9.77
C LEU A 139 4.66 2.60 9.77
N ILE A 140 3.55 2.33 10.45
CA ILE A 140 2.96 0.98 10.52
C ILE A 140 2.59 0.50 9.12
N LEU A 141 1.96 1.34 8.32
CA LEU A 141 1.65 1.05 6.92
C LEU A 141 2.92 0.77 6.11
N LYS A 142 3.96 1.59 6.28
CA LYS A 142 5.24 1.39 5.58
C LYS A 142 5.94 0.08 5.98
N LEU A 143 5.85 -0.33 7.24
CA LEU A 143 6.38 -1.61 7.69
C LEU A 143 5.59 -2.79 7.10
N ALA A 144 4.27 -2.70 7.01
CA ALA A 144 3.42 -3.71 6.37
C ALA A 144 3.71 -3.83 4.86
N ASP A 145 3.89 -2.72 4.16
CA ASP A 145 4.34 -2.68 2.76
C ASP A 145 5.70 -3.40 2.59
N ARG A 146 6.68 -3.06 3.45
CA ARG A 146 7.99 -3.71 3.46
C ARG A 146 7.89 -5.21 3.72
N LEU A 147 7.07 -5.63 4.68
CA LEU A 147 6.86 -7.04 4.99
C LEU A 147 6.40 -7.81 3.74
N HIS A 148 5.37 -7.34 3.06
CA HIS A 148 4.89 -7.99 1.84
C HIS A 148 5.95 -8.00 0.72
N ASN A 149 6.74 -6.94 0.59
CA ASN A 149 7.82 -6.89 -0.38
C ASN A 149 8.92 -7.91 -0.05
N ILE A 150 9.24 -8.16 1.23
CA ILE A 150 10.17 -9.19 1.69
C ILE A 150 9.62 -10.60 1.39
N GLU A 151 8.37 -10.87 1.68
CA GLU A 151 7.73 -12.16 1.42
C GLU A 151 7.67 -12.52 -0.08
N THR A 152 7.73 -11.52 -0.94
CA THR A 152 7.72 -11.69 -2.40
C THR A 152 9.10 -11.53 -3.05
N LEU A 153 10.18 -11.51 -2.25
CA LEU A 153 11.58 -11.32 -2.71
C LEU A 153 12.06 -12.36 -3.71
N GLU A 154 11.61 -13.59 -3.60
CA GLU A 154 12.01 -14.71 -4.49
C GLU A 154 11.72 -14.44 -5.97
N HIS A 155 10.82 -13.52 -6.28
CA HIS A 155 10.50 -13.08 -7.64
C HIS A 155 11.38 -11.92 -8.13
N LEU A 156 12.36 -11.46 -7.31
CA LEU A 156 13.29 -10.39 -7.65
C LEU A 156 14.66 -10.96 -8.01
N HIS A 157 15.39 -10.29 -8.91
CA HIS A 157 16.79 -10.59 -9.17
C HIS A 157 17.66 -10.34 -7.93
N ASP A 158 18.68 -11.19 -7.69
CA ASP A 158 19.53 -11.19 -6.51
C ASP A 158 20.05 -9.80 -6.08
N TRP A 159 20.52 -8.99 -7.04
CA TRP A 159 21.00 -7.63 -6.76
C TRP A 159 19.94 -6.66 -6.23
N LYS A 160 18.64 -6.97 -6.42
CA LYS A 160 17.52 -6.19 -5.85
C LYS A 160 17.11 -6.70 -4.48
N GLN A 161 17.29 -8.01 -4.22
CA GLN A 161 17.03 -8.60 -2.91
C GLN A 161 17.95 -8.00 -1.83
N GLU A 162 19.21 -7.68 -2.18
CA GLU A 162 20.18 -7.03 -1.27
C GLU A 162 19.83 -5.56 -0.90
N ARG A 163 18.86 -4.92 -1.57
CA ARG A 163 18.51 -3.50 -1.37
C ARG A 163 17.21 -3.27 -0.58
N ILE A 164 16.47 -4.32 -0.26
CA ILE A 164 15.23 -4.29 0.52
C ILE A 164 15.52 -4.57 1.98
#